data_043955f696d96eee9bb5bdb014b54fb8
#
_entry.id   043955f696d96eee9bb5bdb014b54fb8
#
_cell.length_a   1.000
_cell.length_b   1.000
_cell.length_c   1.000
_cell.angle_alpha   90.00
_cell.angle_beta   90.00
_cell.angle_gamma   90.00
#
_symmetry.space_group_name_H-M   'P 1'
#
loop_
_entity.id
_entity.type
_entity.pdbx_description
1 polymer ?
#
loop_
_entity_poly.entity_id
_entity_poly.type
_entity_poly.pdbx_seq_one_letter_code
_entity_poly.pdbx_strand_id
1 'polypeptide(L)'
;MKNTNRKGDRYEHKVALKMRFHGFFMVKVRGCSGDFGGDITARCFPFGSIVVQCKNYKGKVGVQAVQEVCAARMYYRTSRAAVATNSTFTKNARELARRCGVELWERY
;
A
#
# COMPACT_ATOMS: atom_id res chain seq x y z
N MET A 1 9.46 18.24 14.46
CA MET A 1 9.05 18.14 14.07
C MET A 1 8.13 17.87 13.56
N LYS A 2 7.74 17.84 13.41
CA LYS A 2 7.06 17.68 12.99
C LYS A 2 6.39 17.38 12.20
N ASN A 3 6.23 16.91 12.04
CA ASN A 3 5.47 16.42 11.31
C ASN A 3 4.77 16.81 10.17
N THR A 4 5.18 16.75 9.20
CA THR A 4 4.72 17.31 7.98
C THR A 4 3.84 16.37 7.19
N ASN A 5 3.92 15.11 7.40
CA ASN A 5 3.12 14.12 6.68
C ASN A 5 2.05 13.51 7.56
N ARG A 6 1.43 14.37 8.34
CA ARG A 6 0.46 13.88 9.29
C ARG A 6 -0.71 13.15 8.64
N LYS A 7 -1.19 13.65 7.50
CA LYS A 7 -2.28 12.96 6.81
C LYS A 7 -1.87 11.61 6.28
N GLY A 8 -0.66 11.54 5.73
CA GLY A 8 -0.15 10.26 5.24
C GLY A 8 0.05 9.28 6.36
N ASP A 9 0.63 9.74 7.47
CA ASP A 9 0.87 8.87 8.63
C ASP A 9 -0.43 8.33 9.18
N ARG A 10 -1.45 9.16 9.28
CA ARG A 10 -2.73 8.71 9.80
C ARG A 10 -3.38 7.71 8.87
N TYR A 11 -3.26 7.93 7.57
CA TYR A 11 -3.85 7.00 6.63
C TYR A 11 -3.17 5.64 6.69
N GLU A 12 -1.84 5.63 6.81
CA GLU A 12 -1.11 4.37 6.92
C GLU A 12 -1.55 3.59 8.15
N HIS A 13 -1.69 4.27 9.27
CA HIS A 13 -2.13 3.59 10.49
C HIS A 13 -3.56 3.10 10.37
N LYS A 14 -4.40 3.85 9.67
CA LYS A 14 -5.76 3.43 9.42
C LYS A 14 -5.81 2.17 8.57
N VAL A 15 -4.99 2.14 7.51
CA VAL A 15 -4.91 0.96 6.65
C VAL A 15 -4.38 -0.23 7.45
N ALA A 16 -3.35 0.00 8.26
CA ALA A 16 -2.78 -1.07 9.06
C ALA A 16 -3.82 -1.65 10.01
N LEU A 17 -4.63 -0.80 10.62
CA LEU A 17 -5.67 -1.26 11.52
C LEU A 17 -6.71 -2.10 10.78
N LYS A 18 -7.14 -1.65 9.59
CA LYS A 18 -8.07 -2.43 8.79
C LYS A 18 -7.50 -3.77 8.40
N MET A 19 -6.20 -3.79 8.07
CA MET A 19 -5.56 -5.04 7.71
C MET A 19 -5.60 -6.04 8.88
N ARG A 20 -5.38 -5.55 10.09
CA ARG A 20 -5.46 -6.44 11.25
C ARG A 20 -6.86 -7.03 11.42
N PHE A 21 -7.89 -6.23 11.16
CA PHE A 21 -9.25 -6.73 11.21
C PHE A 21 -9.55 -7.75 10.12
N HIS A 22 -8.83 -7.70 9.02
CA HIS A 22 -9.05 -8.62 7.90
C HIS A 22 -8.12 -9.83 7.94
N GLY A 23 -7.50 -10.08 9.08
CA GLY A 23 -6.76 -11.31 9.27
C GLY A 23 -5.28 -11.23 8.98
N PHE A 24 -4.76 -10.06 8.62
CA PHE A 24 -3.32 -9.91 8.49
C PHE A 24 -2.70 -9.79 9.87
N PHE A 25 -1.50 -10.31 10.01
CA PHE A 25 -0.80 -10.24 11.29
C PHE A 25 0.65 -9.83 11.07
N MET A 26 1.32 -9.50 12.16
CA MET A 26 2.67 -8.93 12.12
C MET A 26 2.70 -7.72 11.20
N VAL A 27 1.68 -6.89 11.33
CA VAL A 27 1.51 -5.70 10.49
C VAL A 27 2.48 -4.64 10.97
N LYS A 28 3.35 -4.18 10.07
CA LYS A 28 4.36 -3.18 10.41
C LYS A 28 4.31 -2.04 9.41
N VAL A 29 4.21 -0.83 9.93
CA VAL A 29 4.31 0.38 9.14
C VAL A 29 5.78 0.69 8.98
N ARG A 30 6.26 0.71 7.73
CA ARG A 30 7.69 0.80 7.45
C ARG A 30 8.21 2.21 7.28
N GLY A 31 7.46 3.17 7.68
CA GLY A 31 7.91 4.53 7.58
C GLY A 31 7.80 5.09 6.19
N CYS A 32 7.96 6.38 6.10
CA CYS A 32 7.84 7.11 4.86
C CYS A 32 9.21 7.48 4.36
N SER A 33 9.39 7.39 3.06
CA SER A 33 10.62 7.84 2.44
C SER A 33 10.53 9.30 2.04
N GLY A 34 9.71 10.07 2.72
CA GLY A 34 9.58 11.48 2.43
C GLY A 34 8.48 11.81 1.45
N ASP A 35 7.85 10.83 0.86
CA ASP A 35 6.74 11.06 -0.04
C ASP A 35 5.43 10.87 0.69
N PHE A 36 4.35 10.88 -0.06
CA PHE A 36 3.02 10.92 0.52
C PHE A 36 2.47 9.54 0.81
N GLY A 37 3.25 8.69 1.26
CA GLY A 37 2.77 7.39 1.57
C GLY A 37 3.88 6.59 2.16
N GLY A 38 3.56 5.46 2.63
CA GLY A 38 4.55 4.57 3.18
C GLY A 38 4.16 3.16 2.92
N ASP A 39 5.06 2.27 3.22
CA ASP A 39 4.85 0.85 3.02
C ASP A 39 4.40 0.21 4.31
N ILE A 40 3.49 -0.73 4.18
CA ILE A 40 3.11 -1.61 5.27
C ILE A 40 3.48 -3.00 4.85
N THR A 41 4.15 -3.73 5.72
CA THR A 41 4.38 -5.15 5.48
C THR A 41 3.59 -5.96 6.49
N ALA A 42 3.13 -7.12 6.08
CA ALA A 42 2.34 -7.97 6.94
C ALA A 42 2.45 -9.41 6.48
N ARG A 43 1.96 -10.30 7.32
CA ARG A 43 1.87 -11.71 6.96
C ARG A 43 0.39 -12.08 6.90
N CYS A 44 0.10 -13.07 6.09
CA CYS A 44 -1.25 -13.60 6.00
C CYS A 44 -1.20 -15.11 6.15
N PHE A 45 -2.22 -15.62 6.79
CA PHE A 45 -2.32 -17.04 7.06
C PHE A 45 -2.53 -17.81 5.75
N PRO A 46 -1.90 -18.96 5.56
CA PRO A 46 -0.98 -19.63 6.52
C PRO A 46 0.47 -19.23 6.33
N PHE A 47 0.93 -18.88 5.12
CA PHE A 47 2.36 -18.66 4.90
C PHE A 47 2.64 -17.46 4.00
N GLY A 48 1.64 -16.66 3.68
CA GLY A 48 1.81 -15.56 2.76
C GLY A 48 2.37 -14.33 3.44
N SER A 49 2.83 -13.40 2.60
CA SER A 49 3.26 -12.09 3.05
C SER A 49 2.81 -11.06 2.03
N ILE A 50 2.71 -9.80 2.46
CA ILE A 50 2.23 -8.74 1.59
C ILE A 50 2.94 -7.45 1.92
N VAL A 51 3.17 -6.64 0.89
CA VAL A 51 3.56 -5.25 1.07
C VAL A 51 2.45 -4.39 0.47
N VAL A 52 2.07 -3.35 1.19
CA VAL A 52 0.99 -2.46 0.78
C VAL A 52 1.53 -1.04 0.71
N GLN A 53 1.38 -0.43 -0.46
CA GLN A 53 1.73 0.98 -0.64
C GLN A 53 0.49 1.80 -0.36
N CYS A 54 0.60 2.79 0.50
CA CYS A 54 -0.55 3.61 0.90
C CYS A 54 -0.49 4.96 0.20
N LYS A 55 -1.58 5.33 -0.46
CA LYS A 55 -1.67 6.59 -1.20
C LYS A 55 -2.92 7.34 -0.78
N ASN A 56 -2.73 8.42 -0.05
CA ASN A 56 -3.83 9.27 0.40
C ASN A 56 -3.95 10.44 -0.57
N TYR A 57 -4.77 10.27 -1.60
CA TYR A 57 -4.86 11.22 -2.71
C TYR A 57 -6.28 11.79 -2.82
N LYS A 58 -6.36 12.98 -3.39
CA LYS A 58 -7.66 13.53 -3.78
C LYS A 58 -8.05 13.05 -5.16
N GLY A 59 -7.07 13.01 -6.06
CA GLY A 59 -7.32 12.54 -7.43
C GLY A 59 -7.06 11.06 -7.56
N LYS A 60 -7.07 10.60 -8.79
CA LYS A 60 -6.85 9.19 -9.08
C LYS A 60 -5.37 8.86 -8.97
N VAL A 61 -5.10 7.65 -8.53
CA VAL A 61 -3.74 7.14 -8.37
C VAL A 61 -3.31 6.50 -9.69
N GLY A 62 -2.15 6.91 -10.18
CA GLY A 62 -1.66 6.45 -11.47
C GLY A 62 -0.69 5.30 -11.39
N VAL A 63 -0.07 5.00 -12.52
CA VAL A 63 0.80 3.83 -12.68
C VAL A 63 2.02 3.86 -11.77
N GLN A 64 2.46 5.06 -11.40
CA GLN A 64 3.66 5.16 -10.58
C GLN A 64 3.53 4.37 -9.27
N ALA A 65 2.35 4.42 -8.64
CA ALA A 65 2.14 3.68 -7.40
C ALA A 65 2.27 2.17 -7.62
N VAL A 66 1.78 1.69 -8.75
CA VAL A 66 1.90 0.26 -9.07
C VAL A 66 3.36 -0.11 -9.28
N GLN A 67 4.11 0.74 -9.97
CA GLN A 67 5.54 0.50 -10.17
C GLN A 67 6.29 0.50 -8.85
N GLU A 68 5.94 1.42 -7.96
CA GLU A 68 6.60 1.52 -6.66
C GLU A 68 6.35 0.28 -5.81
N VAL A 69 5.12 -0.21 -5.81
CA VAL A 69 4.83 -1.39 -4.99
C VAL A 69 5.44 -2.65 -5.59
N CYS A 70 5.60 -2.70 -6.90
CA CYS A 70 6.32 -3.81 -7.51
C CYS A 70 7.76 -3.85 -7.03
N ALA A 71 8.41 -2.69 -6.96
CA ALA A 71 9.77 -2.61 -6.44
C ALA A 71 9.81 -2.98 -4.96
N ALA A 72 8.81 -2.53 -4.20
CA ALA A 72 8.73 -2.85 -2.77
C ALA A 72 8.56 -4.34 -2.55
N ARG A 73 7.76 -5.00 -3.39
CA ARG A 73 7.56 -6.45 -3.30
C ARG A 73 8.90 -7.18 -3.41
N MET A 74 9.73 -6.74 -4.32
CA MET A 74 11.04 -7.35 -4.47
C MET A 74 11.96 -7.03 -3.30
N TYR A 75 11.90 -5.79 -2.84
CA TYR A 75 12.76 -5.35 -1.74
C TYR A 75 12.44 -6.09 -0.45
N TYR A 76 11.16 -6.20 -0.11
CA TYR A 76 10.74 -6.87 1.13
C TYR A 76 10.54 -8.37 0.94
N ARG A 77 10.61 -8.85 -0.28
CA ARG A 77 10.46 -10.28 -0.60
C ARG A 77 9.11 -10.81 -0.14
N THR A 78 8.07 -10.05 -0.39
CA THR A 78 6.71 -10.49 -0.08
C THR A 78 6.11 -11.21 -1.26
N SER A 79 5.16 -12.11 -0.98
CA SER A 79 4.50 -12.86 -2.02
C SER A 79 3.40 -12.06 -2.71
N ARG A 80 2.81 -11.11 -1.99
CA ARG A 80 1.73 -10.27 -2.51
C ARG A 80 2.13 -8.81 -2.46
N ALA A 81 1.51 -8.01 -3.32
CA ALA A 81 1.70 -6.57 -3.32
C ALA A 81 0.37 -5.91 -3.60
N ALA A 82 0.10 -4.80 -2.92
CA ALA A 82 -1.14 -4.06 -3.09
C ALA A 82 -0.88 -2.57 -2.98
N VAL A 83 -1.73 -1.79 -3.63
CA VAL A 83 -1.77 -0.35 -3.42
C VAL A 83 -3.11 -0.04 -2.80
N ALA A 84 -3.10 0.56 -1.61
CA ALA A 84 -4.30 0.99 -0.91
C ALA A 84 -4.45 2.49 -1.06
N THR A 85 -5.63 2.94 -1.41
CA THR A 85 -5.89 4.36 -1.53
C THR A 85 -7.28 4.69 -1.05
N ASN A 86 -7.44 5.89 -0.52
CA ASN A 86 -8.75 6.44 -0.19
C ASN A 86 -9.50 6.86 -1.46
N SER A 87 -8.84 6.89 -2.59
CA SER A 87 -9.41 7.34 -3.86
C SER A 87 -9.61 6.14 -4.79
N THR A 88 -9.42 6.34 -6.09
CA THR A 88 -9.55 5.30 -7.10
C THR A 88 -8.29 5.33 -7.98
N PHE A 89 -8.25 4.44 -8.95
CA PHE A 89 -7.08 4.30 -9.82
C PHE A 89 -7.40 4.68 -11.24
N THR A 90 -6.37 5.12 -11.96
CA THR A 90 -6.51 5.39 -13.39
C THR A 90 -6.67 4.08 -14.14
N LYS A 91 -7.16 4.19 -15.37
CA LYS A 91 -7.29 3.03 -16.25
C LYS A 91 -5.92 2.36 -16.46
N ASN A 92 -4.89 3.17 -16.66
CA ASN A 92 -3.56 2.62 -16.91
C ASN A 92 -3.00 1.92 -15.68
N ALA A 93 -3.29 2.45 -14.49
CA ALA A 93 -2.87 1.79 -13.27
C ALA A 93 -3.53 0.44 -13.12
N ARG A 94 -4.83 0.36 -13.43
CA ARG A 94 -5.56 -0.92 -13.37
C ARG A 94 -4.98 -1.93 -14.33
N GLU A 95 -4.65 -1.49 -15.52
CA GLU A 95 -4.09 -2.39 -16.53
C GLU A 95 -2.73 -2.92 -16.09
N LEU A 96 -1.87 -2.03 -15.61
CA LEU A 96 -0.55 -2.45 -15.17
C LEU A 96 -0.65 -3.39 -13.98
N ALA A 97 -1.51 -3.07 -13.02
CA ALA A 97 -1.69 -3.90 -11.83
C ALA A 97 -2.15 -5.31 -12.21
N ARG A 98 -3.08 -5.40 -13.15
CA ARG A 98 -3.57 -6.69 -13.60
C ARG A 98 -2.44 -7.53 -14.20
N ARG A 99 -1.58 -6.90 -14.98
CA ARG A 99 -0.49 -7.62 -15.63
C ARG A 99 0.61 -8.03 -14.65
N CYS A 100 0.81 -7.22 -13.62
CA CYS A 100 1.89 -7.45 -12.66
C CYS A 100 1.44 -8.21 -11.43
N GLY A 101 0.16 -8.54 -11.35
CA GLY A 101 -0.35 -9.25 -10.17
C GLY A 101 -0.37 -8.39 -8.92
N VAL A 102 -0.64 -7.10 -9.07
CA VAL A 102 -0.74 -6.17 -7.95
C VAL A 102 -2.21 -5.97 -7.62
N GLU A 103 -2.54 -6.05 -6.34
CA GLU A 103 -3.91 -5.81 -5.86
C GLU A 103 -4.14 -4.32 -5.73
N LEU A 104 -5.35 -3.89 -6.04
CA LEU A 104 -5.72 -2.47 -5.90
C LEU A 104 -6.88 -2.39 -4.91
N TRP A 105 -6.66 -1.68 -3.82
CA TRP A 105 -7.65 -1.52 -2.76
C TRP A 105 -8.14 -0.08 -2.79
N GLU A 106 -9.28 0.11 -3.46
CA GLU A 106 -9.87 1.45 -3.62
C GLU A 106 -10.74 1.80 -2.44
N ARG A 107 -10.82 3.10 -2.19
CA ARG A 107 -11.68 3.64 -1.14
C ARG A 107 -11.47 2.87 0.17
N TYR A 108 -10.27 2.54 0.37
CA TYR A 108 -9.88 1.74 1.53
C TYR A 108 -9.55 2.66 2.69
#